data_3b4bf8a5aca899d41e31d80a1ab74ac7
#
_entry.id   3b4bf8a5aca899d41e31d80a1ab74ac7
#
_cell.length_a   1.000
_cell.length_b   1.000
_cell.length_c   1.000
_cell.angle_alpha   90.00
_cell.angle_beta   90.00
_cell.angle_gamma   90.00
#
_symmetry.space_group_name_H-M   'P 1'
#
loop_
_entity.id
_entity.type
_entity.pdbx_description
1 polymer ?
#
loop_
_entity_poly.entity_id
_entity_poly.type
_entity_poly.pdbx_seq_one_letter_code
_entity_poly.pdbx_strand_id
1 'polypeptide(L)'
;MYIAIYGKELGIRSGVGIFFSLMSVGLIFSRLIGGKLVDRGQLVKVVSYGTFFCLMGFFALAALNKIKHYNSSMVVGLFYVIALVLGVGYGLIFPAYNTLFVNLAPNNRRATASSTYMTSWDIGVGVGLVLGGRLADARGGLPLAYLVGAFAVAFSLMFFMRIAGPHFERNKLR
;
A
#
# COMPACT_ATOMS: atom_id res chain seq x y z
N MET A 1 -10.55 -2.58 6.57
CA MET A 1 -11.73 -2.23 7.39
C MET A 1 -12.47 -1.01 6.82
N TYR A 2 -11.85 0.16 6.70
CA TYR A 2 -12.53 1.41 6.25
C TYR A 2 -13.05 1.38 4.80
N ILE A 3 -12.46 0.58 3.91
CA ILE A 3 -12.91 0.42 2.52
C ILE A 3 -14.36 -0.06 2.44
N ALA A 4 -14.77 -0.95 3.34
CA ALA A 4 -16.14 -1.46 3.37
C ALA A 4 -17.15 -0.37 3.76
N ILE A 5 -16.80 0.48 4.72
CA ILE A 5 -17.59 1.62 5.15
C ILE A 5 -17.64 2.65 4.03
N TYR A 6 -16.49 2.96 3.42
CA TYR A 6 -16.40 3.93 2.35
C TYR A 6 -17.17 3.52 1.11
N GLY A 7 -17.14 2.24 0.73
CA GLY A 7 -17.96 1.71 -0.36
C GLY A 7 -19.46 1.93 -0.13
N LYS A 8 -19.93 1.73 1.11
CA LYS A 8 -21.34 2.02 1.48
C LYS A 8 -21.67 3.51 1.37
N GLU A 9 -20.78 4.39 1.85
CA GLU A 9 -20.94 5.86 1.74
C GLU A 9 -20.98 6.31 0.27
N LEU A 10 -20.21 5.67 -0.59
CA LEU A 10 -20.22 5.92 -2.03
C LEU A 10 -21.49 5.39 -2.73
N GLY A 11 -22.35 4.63 -2.02
CA GLY A 11 -23.57 4.04 -2.57
C GLY A 11 -23.38 2.67 -3.20
N ILE A 12 -22.22 2.06 -3.03
CA ILE A 12 -21.89 0.71 -3.54
C ILE A 12 -22.45 -0.32 -2.55
N ARG A 13 -23.75 -0.64 -2.67
CA ARG A 13 -24.46 -1.52 -1.72
C ARG A 13 -24.07 -2.99 -1.83
N SER A 14 -23.81 -3.46 -3.06
CA SER A 14 -23.35 -4.82 -3.34
C SER A 14 -22.03 -4.75 -4.08
N GLY A 15 -20.97 -5.38 -3.57
CA GLY A 15 -19.72 -5.41 -4.32
C GLY A 15 -18.47 -4.98 -3.57
N VAL A 16 -18.57 -4.65 -2.27
CA VAL A 16 -17.38 -4.46 -1.45
C VAL A 16 -16.52 -5.73 -1.41
N GLY A 17 -17.15 -6.91 -1.46
CA GLY A 17 -16.42 -8.18 -1.62
C GLY A 17 -15.63 -8.26 -2.94
N ILE A 18 -16.19 -7.74 -4.03
CA ILE A 18 -15.51 -7.66 -5.33
C ILE A 18 -14.24 -6.81 -5.24
N PHE A 19 -14.25 -5.73 -4.47
CA PHE A 19 -13.05 -4.93 -4.22
C PHE A 19 -11.90 -5.77 -3.68
N PHE A 20 -12.15 -6.58 -2.66
CA PHE A 20 -11.12 -7.44 -2.07
C PHE A 20 -10.69 -8.57 -3.00
N SER A 21 -11.61 -9.12 -3.79
CA SER A 21 -11.28 -10.12 -4.82
C SER A 21 -10.37 -9.54 -5.91
N LEU A 22 -10.69 -8.36 -6.43
CA LEU A 22 -9.85 -7.67 -7.41
C LEU A 22 -8.50 -7.26 -6.83
N MET A 23 -8.48 -6.79 -5.59
CA MET A 23 -7.24 -6.50 -4.88
C MET A 23 -6.38 -7.76 -4.73
N SER A 24 -6.98 -8.92 -4.43
CA SER A 24 -6.26 -10.20 -4.36
C SER A 24 -5.69 -10.63 -5.72
N VAL A 25 -6.42 -10.40 -6.81
CA VAL A 25 -5.92 -10.62 -8.17
C VAL A 25 -4.67 -9.76 -8.42
N GLY A 26 -4.73 -8.46 -8.12
CA GLY A 26 -3.58 -7.56 -8.22
C GLY A 26 -2.38 -8.01 -7.38
N LEU A 27 -2.63 -8.48 -6.14
CA LEU A 27 -1.64 -9.06 -5.25
C LEU A 27 -0.91 -10.27 -5.87
N ILE A 28 -1.65 -11.21 -6.46
CA ILE A 28 -1.09 -12.42 -7.06
C ILE A 28 -0.23 -12.07 -8.28
N PHE A 29 -0.77 -11.27 -9.20
CA PHE A 29 -0.04 -10.89 -10.42
C PHE A 29 1.24 -10.11 -10.10
N SER A 30 1.18 -9.19 -9.16
CA SER A 30 2.35 -8.38 -8.80
C SER A 30 3.46 -9.21 -8.14
N ARG A 31 3.13 -10.24 -7.36
CA ARG A 31 4.12 -11.14 -6.76
C ARG A 31 4.88 -11.94 -7.82
N LEU A 32 4.18 -12.40 -8.87
CA LEU A 32 4.81 -13.14 -9.97
C LEU A 32 5.83 -12.28 -10.74
N ILE A 33 5.51 -11.01 -10.95
CA ILE A 33 6.39 -10.06 -11.65
C ILE A 33 7.48 -9.54 -10.71
N GLY A 34 7.09 -9.14 -9.50
CA GLY A 34 7.97 -8.57 -8.50
C GLY A 34 9.08 -9.52 -8.07
N GLY A 35 8.77 -10.81 -7.90
CA GLY A 35 9.77 -11.84 -7.58
C GLY A 35 10.90 -11.86 -8.61
N LYS A 36 10.57 -11.92 -9.89
CA LYS A 36 11.57 -11.89 -10.98
C LYS A 36 12.45 -10.65 -10.99
N LEU A 37 11.91 -9.48 -10.61
CA LEU A 37 12.66 -8.23 -10.53
C LEU A 37 13.57 -8.21 -9.30
N VAL A 38 13.11 -8.77 -8.18
CA VAL A 38 13.92 -8.93 -6.95
C VAL A 38 15.09 -9.87 -7.22
N ASP A 39 14.87 -11.00 -7.88
CA ASP A 39 15.92 -11.96 -8.25
C ASP A 39 16.97 -11.36 -9.17
N ARG A 40 16.60 -10.36 -9.96
CA ARG A 40 17.52 -9.56 -10.80
C ARG A 40 18.24 -8.44 -10.05
N GLY A 41 18.14 -8.38 -8.73
CA GLY A 41 18.78 -7.37 -7.90
C GLY A 41 18.11 -5.97 -7.93
N GLN A 42 16.91 -5.85 -8.49
CA GLN A 42 16.20 -4.56 -8.63
C GLN A 42 15.26 -4.26 -7.44
N LEU A 43 15.65 -4.69 -6.25
CA LEU A 43 14.82 -4.62 -5.05
C LEU A 43 14.34 -3.20 -4.73
N VAL A 44 15.24 -2.22 -4.79
CA VAL A 44 14.91 -0.80 -4.53
C VAL A 44 13.86 -0.28 -5.51
N LYS A 45 13.93 -0.68 -6.78
CA LYS A 45 12.93 -0.30 -7.78
C LYS A 45 11.57 -0.94 -7.48
N VAL A 46 11.55 -2.22 -7.10
CA VAL A 46 10.30 -2.93 -6.77
C VAL A 46 9.58 -2.26 -5.60
N VAL A 47 10.31 -1.91 -4.53
CA VAL A 47 9.77 -1.16 -3.40
C VAL A 47 9.23 0.19 -3.83
N SER A 48 10.00 0.94 -4.63
CA SER A 48 9.59 2.27 -5.11
C SER A 48 8.33 2.21 -5.97
N TYR A 49 8.25 1.28 -6.92
CA TYR A 49 7.06 1.11 -7.75
C TYR A 49 5.85 0.66 -6.93
N GLY A 50 6.02 -0.29 -6.02
CA GLY A 50 4.93 -0.74 -5.16
C GLY A 50 4.38 0.40 -4.30
N THR A 51 5.27 1.19 -3.67
CA THR A 51 4.88 2.36 -2.87
C THR A 51 4.21 3.44 -3.73
N PHE A 52 4.68 3.64 -4.97
CA PHE A 52 4.05 4.56 -5.91
C PHE A 52 2.62 4.12 -6.29
N PHE A 53 2.39 2.82 -6.56
CA PHE A 53 1.04 2.31 -6.81
C PHE A 53 0.12 2.49 -5.59
N CYS A 54 0.62 2.27 -4.37
CA CYS A 54 -0.14 2.57 -3.16
C CYS A 54 -0.49 4.06 -3.05
N LEU A 55 0.47 4.94 -3.34
CA LEU A 55 0.26 6.38 -3.35
C LEU A 55 -0.87 6.79 -4.31
N MET A 56 -0.82 6.29 -5.54
CA MET A 56 -1.87 6.52 -6.55
C MET A 56 -3.24 6.02 -6.06
N GLY A 57 -3.28 4.83 -5.48
CA GLY A 57 -4.51 4.26 -4.93
C GLY A 57 -5.11 5.09 -3.81
N PHE A 58 -4.30 5.57 -2.86
CA PHE A 58 -4.77 6.42 -1.76
C PHE A 58 -5.27 7.79 -2.25
N PHE A 59 -4.56 8.44 -3.17
CA PHE A 59 -5.05 9.69 -3.78
C PHE A 59 -6.35 9.48 -4.56
N ALA A 60 -6.45 8.40 -5.33
CA ALA A 60 -7.65 8.08 -6.06
C ALA A 60 -8.84 7.82 -5.12
N LEU A 61 -8.65 7.09 -4.01
CA LEU A 61 -9.68 6.91 -2.98
C LEU A 61 -10.13 8.25 -2.40
N ALA A 62 -9.19 9.13 -2.05
CA ALA A 62 -9.53 10.46 -1.52
C ALA A 62 -10.36 11.30 -2.51
N ALA A 63 -10.12 11.14 -3.82
CA ALA A 63 -10.82 11.88 -4.87
C ALA A 63 -12.21 11.35 -5.20
N LEU A 64 -12.52 10.07 -4.88
CA LEU A 64 -13.79 9.43 -5.29
C LEU A 64 -15.04 10.17 -4.80
N ASN A 65 -15.01 10.75 -3.60
CA ASN A 65 -16.16 11.48 -3.07
C ASN A 65 -16.48 12.74 -3.89
N LYS A 66 -15.48 13.41 -4.43
CA LYS A 66 -15.68 14.55 -5.33
C LYS A 66 -16.27 14.10 -6.66
N ILE A 67 -15.79 12.98 -7.20
CA ILE A 67 -16.26 12.44 -8.49
C ILE A 67 -17.70 11.96 -8.38
N LYS A 68 -18.14 11.46 -7.23
CA LYS A 68 -19.51 11.02 -6.97
C LYS A 68 -20.55 12.10 -7.29
N HIS A 69 -20.25 13.37 -7.04
CA HIS A 69 -21.14 14.48 -7.33
C HIS A 69 -21.37 14.69 -8.84
N TYR A 70 -20.48 14.19 -9.71
CA TYR A 70 -20.56 14.36 -11.15
C TYR A 70 -21.11 13.13 -11.86
N ASN A 71 -20.70 11.91 -11.46
CA ASN A 71 -21.10 10.67 -12.13
C ASN A 71 -20.98 9.46 -11.20
N SER A 72 -22.12 8.95 -10.73
CA SER A 72 -22.17 7.80 -9.84
C SER A 72 -21.68 6.49 -10.46
N SER A 73 -21.95 6.26 -11.76
CA SER A 73 -21.51 5.04 -12.44
C SER A 73 -19.99 4.98 -12.61
N MET A 74 -19.36 6.13 -12.85
CA MET A 74 -17.90 6.24 -12.97
C MET A 74 -17.20 5.92 -11.64
N VAL A 75 -17.81 6.28 -10.51
CA VAL A 75 -17.26 6.00 -9.18
C VAL A 75 -17.14 4.51 -8.91
N VAL A 76 -18.14 3.72 -9.31
CA VAL A 76 -18.12 2.25 -9.14
C VAL A 76 -16.98 1.62 -9.93
N GLY A 77 -16.82 2.01 -11.20
CA GLY A 77 -15.73 1.53 -12.05
C GLY A 77 -14.36 1.89 -11.48
N LEU A 78 -14.18 3.18 -11.10
CA LEU A 78 -12.93 3.67 -10.48
C LEU A 78 -12.62 2.94 -9.17
N PHE A 79 -13.62 2.70 -8.33
CA PHE A 79 -13.44 1.98 -7.07
C PHE A 79 -12.82 0.59 -7.27
N TYR A 80 -13.28 -0.14 -8.30
CA TYR A 80 -12.73 -1.45 -8.63
C TYR A 80 -11.34 -1.38 -9.29
N VAL A 81 -11.09 -0.38 -10.12
CA VAL A 81 -9.73 -0.15 -10.68
C VAL A 81 -8.74 0.16 -9.56
N ILE A 82 -9.13 0.98 -8.58
CA ILE A 82 -8.30 1.29 -7.42
C ILE A 82 -7.96 0.02 -6.62
N ALA A 83 -8.89 -0.93 -6.51
CA ALA A 83 -8.63 -2.21 -5.85
C ALA A 83 -7.47 -2.96 -6.52
N LEU A 84 -7.46 -3.05 -7.85
CA LEU A 84 -6.36 -3.66 -8.60
C LEU A 84 -5.03 -2.92 -8.37
N VAL A 85 -5.05 -1.59 -8.45
CA VAL A 85 -3.87 -0.74 -8.25
C VAL A 85 -3.27 -0.94 -6.85
N LEU A 86 -4.11 -0.92 -5.82
CA LEU A 86 -3.68 -1.18 -4.43
C LEU A 86 -3.17 -2.62 -4.26
N GLY A 87 -3.83 -3.59 -4.91
CA GLY A 87 -3.39 -4.98 -4.92
C GLY A 87 -1.99 -5.13 -5.49
N VAL A 88 -1.72 -4.50 -6.63
CA VAL A 88 -0.38 -4.47 -7.23
C VAL A 88 0.63 -3.82 -6.28
N GLY A 89 0.31 -2.67 -5.71
CA GLY A 89 1.17 -1.97 -4.76
C GLY A 89 1.54 -2.83 -3.56
N TYR A 90 0.57 -3.34 -2.83
CA TYR A 90 0.81 -4.18 -1.64
C TYR A 90 1.51 -5.51 -1.98
N GLY A 91 1.18 -6.11 -3.13
CA GLY A 91 1.80 -7.34 -3.57
C GLY A 91 3.30 -7.21 -3.90
N LEU A 92 3.74 -6.03 -4.35
CA LEU A 92 5.15 -5.71 -4.54
C LEU A 92 5.86 -5.38 -3.22
N ILE A 93 5.23 -4.54 -2.39
CA ILE A 93 5.85 -3.99 -1.18
C ILE A 93 6.17 -5.07 -0.16
N PHE A 94 5.19 -5.90 0.18
CA PHE A 94 5.29 -6.80 1.33
C PHE A 94 6.48 -7.77 1.23
N PRO A 95 6.65 -8.56 0.14
CA PRO A 95 7.79 -9.44 0.00
C PRO A 95 9.11 -8.69 -0.20
N ALA A 96 9.07 -7.55 -0.91
CA ALA A 96 10.27 -6.78 -1.19
C ALA A 96 10.89 -6.16 0.07
N TYR A 97 10.10 -5.60 0.96
CA TYR A 97 10.63 -5.11 2.24
C TYR A 97 11.15 -6.23 3.12
N ASN A 98 10.47 -7.39 3.19
CA ASN A 98 11.00 -8.53 3.92
C ASN A 98 12.39 -8.95 3.39
N THR A 99 12.52 -9.05 2.07
CA THR A 99 13.80 -9.34 1.42
C THR A 99 14.87 -8.29 1.73
N LEU A 100 14.48 -7.00 1.76
CA LEU A 100 15.38 -5.90 2.09
C LEU A 100 15.94 -6.06 3.51
N PHE A 101 15.10 -6.32 4.50
CA PHE A 101 15.55 -6.54 5.89
C PHE A 101 16.45 -7.77 6.00
N VAL A 102 16.08 -8.86 5.35
CA VAL A 102 16.86 -10.11 5.36
C VAL A 102 18.24 -9.93 4.70
N ASN A 103 18.33 -9.14 3.62
CA ASN A 103 19.58 -8.89 2.91
C ASN A 103 20.54 -7.94 3.65
N LEU A 104 20.05 -7.17 4.61
CA LEU A 104 20.89 -6.36 5.51
C LEU A 104 21.40 -7.15 6.72
N ALA A 105 20.86 -8.35 6.99
CA ALA A 105 21.18 -9.14 8.14
C ALA A 105 22.22 -10.23 7.83
N PRO A 106 23.17 -10.50 8.75
CA PRO A 106 24.06 -11.65 8.63
C PRO A 106 23.28 -12.98 8.71
N ASN A 107 23.88 -14.05 8.21
CA ASN A 107 23.19 -15.35 8.03
C ASN A 107 22.54 -15.89 9.31
N ASN A 108 23.17 -15.70 10.46
CA ASN A 108 22.71 -16.17 11.76
C ASN A 108 21.59 -15.30 12.37
N ARG A 109 21.24 -14.14 11.75
CA ARG A 109 20.21 -13.20 12.26
C ARG A 109 19.06 -12.93 11.28
N ARG A 110 18.94 -13.71 10.22
CA ARG A 110 17.91 -13.51 9.20
C ARG A 110 16.49 -13.67 9.73
N ALA A 111 16.26 -14.66 10.58
CA ALA A 111 14.97 -14.86 11.22
C ALA A 111 14.58 -13.63 12.06
N THR A 112 15.54 -13.09 12.84
CA THR A 112 15.32 -11.86 13.61
C THR A 112 15.00 -10.67 12.71
N ALA A 113 15.67 -10.51 11.58
CA ALA A 113 15.40 -9.43 10.63
C ALA A 113 13.98 -9.53 10.05
N SER A 114 13.54 -10.72 9.66
CA SER A 114 12.19 -10.95 9.18
C SER A 114 11.14 -10.67 10.27
N SER A 115 11.38 -11.10 11.51
CA SER A 115 10.49 -10.81 12.65
C SER A 115 10.42 -9.31 12.95
N THR A 116 11.55 -8.60 12.87
CA THR A 116 11.59 -7.13 13.06
C THR A 116 10.74 -6.43 12.00
N TYR A 117 10.84 -6.86 10.74
CA TYR A 117 9.98 -6.33 9.68
C TYR A 117 8.50 -6.58 9.97
N MET A 118 8.11 -7.81 10.33
CA MET A 118 6.72 -8.16 10.66
C MET A 118 6.19 -7.33 11.83
N THR A 119 6.97 -7.18 12.90
CA THR A 119 6.59 -6.34 14.05
C THR A 119 6.40 -4.87 13.64
N SER A 120 7.28 -4.33 12.79
CA SER A 120 7.13 -2.96 12.27
C SER A 120 5.88 -2.79 11.45
N TRP A 121 5.52 -3.81 10.66
CA TRP A 121 4.29 -3.84 9.89
C TRP A 121 3.06 -3.82 10.79
N ASP A 122 3.02 -4.68 11.82
CA ASP A 122 1.89 -4.78 12.74
C ASP A 122 1.69 -3.49 13.54
N ILE A 123 2.77 -2.87 14.02
CA ILE A 123 2.73 -1.55 14.68
C ILE A 123 2.17 -0.50 13.71
N GLY A 124 2.67 -0.47 12.46
CA GLY A 124 2.19 0.46 11.44
C GLY A 124 0.69 0.30 11.15
N VAL A 125 0.21 -0.94 11.04
CA VAL A 125 -1.21 -1.25 10.87
C VAL A 125 -2.02 -0.79 12.07
N GLY A 126 -1.58 -1.07 13.29
CA GLY A 126 -2.26 -0.65 14.53
C GLY A 126 -2.39 0.86 14.64
N VAL A 127 -1.28 1.59 14.48
CA VAL A 127 -1.27 3.06 14.48
C VAL A 127 -2.13 3.63 13.36
N GLY A 128 -2.01 3.07 12.15
CA GLY A 128 -2.79 3.48 10.98
C GLY A 128 -4.30 3.30 11.15
N LEU A 129 -4.73 2.21 11.81
CA LEU A 129 -6.14 1.99 12.10
C LEU A 129 -6.68 3.01 13.11
N VAL A 130 -5.94 3.30 14.19
CA VAL A 130 -6.38 4.28 15.20
C VAL A 130 -6.45 5.69 14.63
N LEU A 131 -5.39 6.13 13.93
CA LEU A 131 -5.36 7.46 13.32
C LEU A 131 -6.38 7.59 12.19
N GLY A 132 -6.50 6.57 11.35
CA GLY A 132 -7.48 6.52 10.27
C GLY A 132 -8.93 6.58 10.78
N GLY A 133 -9.23 5.91 11.91
CA GLY A 133 -10.53 5.99 12.56
C GLY A 133 -10.86 7.40 13.05
N ARG A 134 -9.94 8.01 13.80
CA ARG A 134 -10.12 9.39 14.29
C ARG A 134 -10.31 10.40 13.16
N LEU A 135 -9.58 10.24 12.06
CA LEU A 135 -9.73 11.10 10.88
C LEU A 135 -11.06 10.85 10.15
N ALA A 136 -11.50 9.58 10.11
CA ALA A 136 -12.80 9.23 9.52
C ALA A 136 -13.99 9.82 10.30
N ASP A 137 -13.88 9.90 11.63
CA ASP A 137 -14.88 10.50 12.50
C ASP A 137 -14.83 12.04 12.49
N ALA A 138 -13.77 12.63 11.97
CA ALA A 138 -13.63 14.08 11.84
C ALA A 138 -14.51 14.63 10.72
N ARG A 139 -14.71 15.96 10.67
CA ARG A 139 -15.55 16.68 9.67
C ARG A 139 -15.20 16.37 8.20
N GLY A 140 -13.99 15.90 7.91
CA GLY A 140 -13.54 15.51 6.56
C GLY A 140 -13.86 14.08 6.17
N GLY A 141 -14.31 13.23 7.11
CA GLY A 141 -14.68 11.84 6.88
C GLY A 141 -13.57 10.95 6.30
N LEU A 142 -13.98 9.84 5.72
CA LEU A 142 -13.05 8.89 5.08
C LEU A 142 -12.21 9.48 3.94
N PRO A 143 -12.69 10.41 3.10
CA PRO A 143 -11.84 11.07 2.11
C PRO A 143 -10.64 11.80 2.72
N LEU A 144 -10.80 12.46 3.87
CA LEU A 144 -9.71 13.09 4.59
C LEU A 144 -8.71 12.04 5.13
N ALA A 145 -9.20 10.94 5.68
CA ALA A 145 -8.34 9.86 6.16
C ALA A 145 -7.47 9.28 5.03
N TYR A 146 -8.05 9.05 3.85
CA TYR A 146 -7.30 8.59 2.68
C TYR A 146 -6.32 9.64 2.14
N LEU A 147 -6.68 10.91 2.19
CA LEU A 147 -5.79 12.00 1.77
C LEU A 147 -4.57 12.10 2.69
N VAL A 148 -4.77 12.07 4.01
CA VAL A 148 -3.67 12.06 4.99
C VAL A 148 -2.81 10.81 4.81
N GLY A 149 -3.43 9.64 4.58
CA GLY A 149 -2.73 8.41 4.22
C GLY A 149 -1.87 8.55 2.95
N ALA A 150 -2.41 9.21 1.91
CA ALA A 150 -1.66 9.49 0.69
C ALA A 150 -0.41 10.34 0.95
N PHE A 151 -0.52 11.40 1.76
CA PHE A 151 0.64 12.21 2.15
C PHE A 151 1.67 11.42 2.97
N ALA A 152 1.23 10.56 3.88
CA ALA A 152 2.13 9.68 4.63
C ALA A 152 2.87 8.71 3.70
N VAL A 153 2.19 8.12 2.72
CA VAL A 153 2.81 7.26 1.70
C VAL A 153 3.77 8.04 0.80
N ALA A 154 3.42 9.28 0.41
CA ALA A 154 4.30 10.15 -0.37
C ALA A 154 5.58 10.48 0.39
N PHE A 155 5.47 10.83 1.67
CA PHE A 155 6.62 11.06 2.54
C PHE A 155 7.48 9.80 2.68
N SER A 156 6.85 8.62 2.89
CA SER A 156 7.54 7.33 2.96
C SER A 156 8.29 7.01 1.66
N LEU A 157 7.67 7.25 0.49
CA LEU A 157 8.31 7.05 -0.81
C LEU A 157 9.53 7.96 -0.98
N MET A 158 9.40 9.24 -0.65
CA MET A 158 10.49 10.20 -0.73
C MET A 158 11.64 9.83 0.22
N PHE A 159 11.33 9.45 1.46
CA PHE A 159 12.31 8.98 2.44
C PHE A 159 13.02 7.71 1.95
N PHE A 160 12.25 6.76 1.42
CA PHE A 160 12.82 5.53 0.89
C PHE A 160 13.77 5.80 -0.28
N MET A 161 13.35 6.60 -1.26
CA MET A 161 14.16 6.88 -2.45
C MET A 161 15.43 7.68 -2.12
N ARG A 162 15.39 8.58 -1.14
CA ARG A 162 16.53 9.46 -0.83
C ARG A 162 17.47 8.92 0.25
N ILE A 163 16.96 8.13 1.17
CA ILE A 163 17.70 7.69 2.35
C ILE A 163 17.80 6.17 2.42
N ALA A 164 16.67 5.47 2.55
CA ALA A 164 16.67 4.04 2.83
C ALA A 164 17.18 3.20 1.64
N GLY A 165 16.77 3.51 0.42
CA GLY A 165 17.21 2.82 -0.78
C GLY A 165 18.72 2.94 -1.03
N PRO A 166 19.30 4.15 -1.07
CA PRO A 166 20.75 4.33 -1.17
C PRO A 166 21.52 3.69 -0.02
N HIS A 167 20.99 3.76 1.20
CA HIS A 167 21.60 3.08 2.36
C HIS A 167 21.64 1.57 2.17
N PHE A 168 20.52 0.99 1.72
CA PHE A 168 20.44 -0.43 1.40
C PHE A 168 21.46 -0.84 0.34
N GLU A 169 21.53 -0.13 -0.78
CA GLU A 169 22.46 -0.46 -1.87
C GLU A 169 23.94 -0.44 -1.45
N ARG A 170 24.30 0.41 -0.47
CA ARG A 170 25.67 0.50 0.06
C ARG A 170 25.99 -0.57 1.10
N ASN A 171 24.99 -1.07 1.82
CA ASN A 171 25.20 -1.92 3.00
C ASN A 171 24.62 -3.32 2.85
N LYS A 172 23.96 -3.64 1.73
CA LYS A 172 23.43 -4.98 1.49
C LYS A 172 24.56 -6.02 1.46
N LEU A 173 24.32 -7.12 2.13
CA LEU A 173 25.26 -8.25 2.20
C LEU A 173 25.14 -9.20 1.01
N ARG A 174 24.11 -8.98 0.15
CA ARG A 174 23.79 -9.76 -1.05
C ARG A 174 23.08 -8.92 -2.10
#